data_bcec89a799b9c28f5a62c23cf52cefc8
#
_entry.id   bcec89a799b9c28f5a62c23cf52cefc8
#
_cell.length_a   1.000
_cell.length_b   1.000
_cell.length_c   1.000
_cell.angle_alpha   90.00
_cell.angle_beta   90.00
_cell.angle_gamma   90.00
#
_symmetry.space_group_name_H-M   'P 1'
#
loop_
_entity.id
_entity.type
_entity.pdbx_description
1 polymer ?
#
loop_
_entity_poly.entity_id
_entity_poly.type
_entity_poly.pdbx_seq_one_letter_code
_entity_poly.pdbx_strand_id
1 'polypeptide(L)'
;MRNPLNRFLLKHPLVRTLTELRGNTRACVFTEPMWGLSMNLCLPYASVFMLSFGMNDVQVGLVASIYMFSQMIFAFLSGIIVDRFGRRFSTMFFDFLSWSVPCLIWASSQGFWFFAVAAFFNGMMKITTVSWDCLLVEDAPREKITQIYSWVIIAENLSAFFAPIASILVAKFTLIPAIRVLYINAFVVMTLKIILLYKFSTETAIGRVRREAVKGMTWSQMLSGYKGTVSRVMASSGTVFAILISVLVEIVGMIGMTFWQIIASRRIGIPDLMLPIFPMVKSGLSILLFFTVLSRIKPVS
;
A
#
# COMPACT_ATOMS: atom_id res chain seq x y z
N MET A 1 2.05 -40.62 -4.83
CA MET A 1 3.30 -40.44 -4.04
C MET A 1 3.57 -38.94 -3.89
N ARG A 2 3.45 -38.34 -2.71
CA ARG A 2 3.78 -36.93 -2.48
C ARG A 2 5.30 -36.78 -2.40
N ASN A 3 5.88 -35.96 -3.27
CA ASN A 3 7.31 -35.69 -3.38
C ASN A 3 7.88 -35.27 -2.00
N PRO A 4 9.05 -35.82 -1.56
CA PRO A 4 9.67 -35.48 -0.27
C PRO A 4 9.91 -33.97 -0.08
N LEU A 5 10.14 -33.23 -1.16
CA LEU A 5 10.23 -31.77 -1.16
C LEU A 5 8.92 -31.10 -0.67
N ASN A 6 7.76 -31.61 -1.10
CA ASN A 6 6.46 -31.14 -0.65
C ASN A 6 6.21 -31.37 0.85
N ARG A 7 6.74 -32.49 1.42
CA ARG A 7 6.66 -32.74 2.86
C ARG A 7 7.51 -31.78 3.67
N PHE A 8 8.67 -31.40 3.16
CA PHE A 8 9.56 -30.46 3.84
C PHE A 8 8.99 -29.03 3.80
N LEU A 9 8.53 -28.59 2.62
CA LEU A 9 7.93 -27.26 2.45
C LEU A 9 6.66 -27.08 3.31
N LEU A 10 5.79 -28.07 3.39
CA LEU A 10 4.57 -28.04 4.21
C LEU A 10 4.83 -28.04 5.73
N LYS A 11 6.05 -28.38 6.18
CA LYS A 11 6.45 -28.25 7.59
C LYS A 11 6.78 -26.79 7.96
N HIS A 12 7.09 -25.94 6.99
CA HIS A 12 7.40 -24.55 7.27
C HIS A 12 6.12 -23.76 7.64
N PRO A 13 6.09 -23.03 8.78
CA PRO A 13 4.86 -22.36 9.27
C PRO A 13 4.21 -21.43 8.24
N LEU A 14 5.01 -20.63 7.51
CA LEU A 14 4.51 -19.74 6.47
C LEU A 14 3.83 -20.52 5.34
N VAL A 15 4.46 -21.58 4.80
CA VAL A 15 3.89 -22.37 3.71
C VAL A 15 2.58 -23.03 4.13
N ARG A 16 2.53 -23.56 5.34
CA ARG A 16 1.31 -24.13 5.91
C ARG A 16 0.20 -23.06 6.00
N THR A 17 0.52 -21.88 6.52
CA THR A 17 -0.45 -20.77 6.61
C THR A 17 -1.01 -20.42 5.23
N LEU A 18 -0.17 -20.30 4.20
CA LEU A 18 -0.61 -19.96 2.84
C LEU A 18 -1.63 -20.97 2.30
N THR A 19 -1.42 -22.28 2.55
CA THR A 19 -2.34 -23.34 2.10
C THR A 19 -3.65 -23.39 2.88
N GLU A 20 -3.65 -22.82 4.09
CA GLU A 20 -4.82 -22.79 4.99
C GLU A 20 -5.63 -21.48 4.87
N LEU A 21 -5.16 -20.47 4.11
CA LEU A 21 -5.90 -19.21 3.92
C LEU A 21 -7.28 -19.48 3.30
N ARG A 22 -8.30 -18.81 3.86
CA ARG A 22 -9.70 -18.91 3.43
C ARG A 22 -10.34 -17.52 3.34
N GLY A 23 -11.49 -17.46 2.66
CA GLY A 23 -12.34 -16.27 2.61
C GLY A 23 -11.61 -14.97 2.26
N ASN A 24 -11.91 -13.92 3.01
CA ASN A 24 -11.36 -12.58 2.81
C ASN A 24 -9.84 -12.52 2.86
N THR A 25 -9.23 -13.19 3.85
CA THR A 25 -7.76 -13.25 4.00
C THR A 25 -7.08 -13.83 2.75
N ARG A 26 -7.66 -14.91 2.19
CA ARG A 26 -7.14 -15.49 0.95
C ARG A 26 -7.25 -14.51 -0.22
N ALA A 27 -8.41 -13.86 -0.37
CA ALA A 27 -8.63 -12.90 -1.44
C ALA A 27 -7.63 -11.73 -1.36
N CYS A 28 -7.42 -11.16 -0.16
CA CYS A 28 -6.45 -10.08 0.06
C CYS A 28 -5.03 -10.52 -0.31
N VAL A 29 -4.52 -11.60 0.28
CA VAL A 29 -3.13 -12.05 0.06
C VAL A 29 -2.86 -12.41 -1.40
N PHE A 30 -3.79 -13.07 -2.09
CA PHE A 30 -3.57 -13.50 -3.49
C PHE A 30 -3.75 -12.38 -4.51
N THR A 31 -4.41 -11.29 -4.18
CA THR A 31 -4.52 -10.11 -5.06
C THR A 31 -3.41 -9.08 -4.82
N GLU A 32 -2.68 -9.15 -3.70
CA GLU A 32 -1.63 -8.19 -3.33
C GLU A 32 -0.46 -8.12 -4.32
N PRO A 33 0.02 -9.22 -4.95
CA PRO A 33 1.05 -9.13 -5.99
C PRO A 33 0.70 -8.20 -7.15
N MET A 34 -0.58 -7.98 -7.44
CA MET A 34 -1.02 -7.07 -8.51
C MET A 34 -0.75 -5.61 -8.14
N TRP A 35 -0.95 -5.24 -6.85
CA TRP A 35 -0.56 -3.94 -6.34
C TRP A 35 0.96 -3.78 -6.34
N GLY A 36 1.68 -4.75 -5.78
CA GLY A 36 3.13 -4.76 -5.74
C GLY A 36 3.76 -4.64 -7.12
N LEU A 37 3.25 -5.36 -8.13
CA LEU A 37 3.73 -5.28 -9.51
C LEU A 37 3.57 -3.87 -10.07
N SER A 38 2.38 -3.29 -9.95
CA SER A 38 2.10 -1.95 -10.46
C SER A 38 2.99 -0.88 -9.83
N MET A 39 3.18 -0.96 -8.51
CA MET A 39 4.01 0.01 -7.79
C MET A 39 5.48 -0.16 -8.06
N ASN A 40 6.00 -1.38 -8.06
CA ASN A 40 7.43 -1.64 -8.30
C ASN A 40 7.87 -1.29 -9.74
N LEU A 41 6.96 -1.29 -10.71
CA LEU A 41 7.25 -0.83 -12.07
C LEU A 41 7.28 0.71 -12.18
N CYS A 42 6.44 1.43 -11.43
CA CYS A 42 6.28 2.88 -11.57
C CYS A 42 7.10 3.69 -10.55
N LEU A 43 7.09 3.29 -9.27
CA LEU A 43 7.68 4.07 -8.17
C LEU A 43 9.18 4.38 -8.34
N PRO A 44 10.05 3.47 -8.87
CA PRO A 44 11.46 3.78 -9.05
C PRO A 44 11.74 4.99 -9.94
N TYR A 45 10.75 5.38 -10.75
CA TYR A 45 10.86 6.52 -11.66
C TYR A 45 10.01 7.71 -11.26
N ALA A 46 9.20 7.62 -10.20
CA ALA A 46 8.17 8.61 -9.89
C ALA A 46 8.70 10.05 -9.82
N SER A 47 9.76 10.30 -9.04
CA SER A 47 10.34 11.64 -8.91
C SER A 47 11.09 12.10 -10.15
N VAL A 48 11.84 11.20 -10.81
CA VAL A 48 12.54 11.52 -12.07
C VAL A 48 11.53 11.82 -13.18
N PHE A 49 10.40 11.14 -13.20
CA PHE A 49 9.30 11.41 -14.12
C PHE A 49 8.69 12.81 -13.91
N MET A 50 8.51 13.24 -12.65
CA MET A 50 8.07 14.62 -12.34
C MET A 50 9.07 15.66 -12.84
N LEU A 51 10.38 15.43 -12.60
CA LEU A 51 11.45 16.33 -13.08
C LEU A 51 11.49 16.41 -14.61
N SER A 52 11.11 15.35 -15.35
CA SER A 52 11.09 15.36 -16.81
C SER A 52 10.03 16.28 -17.42
N PHE A 53 9.08 16.78 -16.62
CA PHE A 53 8.11 17.82 -16.99
C PHE A 53 8.54 19.23 -16.56
N GLY A 54 9.83 19.44 -16.24
CA GLY A 54 10.37 20.74 -15.83
C GLY A 54 10.07 21.13 -14.39
N MET A 55 9.57 20.21 -13.58
CA MET A 55 9.38 20.45 -12.15
C MET A 55 10.74 20.52 -11.44
N ASN A 56 10.82 21.39 -10.43
CA ASN A 56 11.99 21.47 -9.56
C ASN A 56 11.78 20.66 -8.25
N ASP A 57 12.85 20.51 -7.47
CA ASP A 57 12.84 19.74 -6.22
C ASP A 57 11.80 20.25 -5.22
N VAL A 58 11.56 21.59 -5.18
CA VAL A 58 10.54 22.20 -4.32
C VAL A 58 9.13 21.75 -4.73
N GLN A 59 8.83 21.73 -6.02
CA GLN A 59 7.55 21.28 -6.54
C GLN A 59 7.32 19.78 -6.29
N VAL A 60 8.36 18.94 -6.40
CA VAL A 60 8.30 17.53 -6.03
C VAL A 60 8.01 17.38 -4.53
N GLY A 61 8.66 18.18 -3.69
CA GLY A 61 8.40 18.22 -2.26
C GLY A 61 6.98 18.70 -1.92
N LEU A 62 6.43 19.67 -2.67
CA LEU A 62 5.04 20.11 -2.50
C LEU A 62 4.03 19.02 -2.85
N VAL A 63 4.27 18.24 -3.93
CA VAL A 63 3.42 17.08 -4.27
C VAL A 63 3.43 16.06 -3.12
N ALA A 64 4.61 15.74 -2.56
CA ALA A 64 4.71 14.87 -1.39
C ALA A 64 3.98 15.43 -0.16
N SER A 65 4.05 16.75 0.06
CA SER A 65 3.35 17.43 1.15
C SER A 65 1.82 17.38 0.98
N ILE A 66 1.31 17.59 -0.23
CA ILE A 66 -0.12 17.43 -0.56
C ILE A 66 -0.58 16.01 -0.27
N TYR A 67 0.21 15.02 -0.68
CA TYR A 67 -0.07 13.60 -0.39
C TYR A 67 -0.15 13.33 1.11
N MET A 68 0.84 13.77 1.90
CA MET A 68 0.84 13.58 3.37
C MET A 68 -0.33 14.30 4.04
N PHE A 69 -0.62 15.54 3.64
CA PHE A 69 -1.75 16.31 4.17
C PHE A 69 -3.08 15.61 3.88
N SER A 70 -3.25 15.14 2.66
CA SER A 70 -4.43 14.35 2.25
C SER A 70 -4.55 13.06 3.07
N GLN A 71 -3.45 12.32 3.27
CA GLN A 71 -3.44 11.14 4.14
C GLN A 71 -3.89 11.46 5.56
N MET A 72 -3.44 12.57 6.14
CA MET A 72 -3.82 12.97 7.50
C MET A 72 -5.33 13.20 7.62
N ILE A 73 -5.93 13.90 6.65
CA ILE A 73 -7.39 14.11 6.60
C ILE A 73 -8.12 12.77 6.51
N PHE A 74 -7.74 11.93 5.56
CA PHE A 74 -8.44 10.67 5.32
C PHE A 74 -8.17 9.61 6.39
N ALA A 75 -7.03 9.63 7.06
CA ALA A 75 -6.76 8.80 8.23
C ALA A 75 -7.74 9.12 9.36
N PHE A 76 -7.99 10.41 9.62
CA PHE A 76 -8.97 10.84 10.62
C PHE A 76 -10.40 10.42 10.29
N LEU A 77 -10.77 10.45 9.02
CA LEU A 77 -12.11 10.10 8.55
C LEU A 77 -12.31 8.59 8.32
N SER A 78 -11.22 7.83 8.22
CA SER A 78 -11.24 6.42 7.78
C SER A 78 -12.18 5.54 8.59
N GLY A 79 -12.09 5.58 9.91
CA GLY A 79 -12.93 4.76 10.80
C GLY A 79 -14.42 5.00 10.59
N ILE A 80 -14.84 6.28 10.51
CA ILE A 80 -16.23 6.67 10.31
C ILE A 80 -16.75 6.19 8.95
N ILE A 81 -15.95 6.38 7.91
CA ILE A 81 -16.28 5.97 6.55
C ILE A 81 -16.42 4.45 6.47
N VAL A 82 -15.46 3.72 7.03
CA VAL A 82 -15.42 2.26 7.00
C VAL A 82 -16.56 1.64 7.83
N ASP A 83 -16.91 2.24 8.97
CA ASP A 83 -18.05 1.78 9.76
C ASP A 83 -19.39 2.05 9.07
N ARG A 84 -19.52 3.18 8.33
CA ARG A 84 -20.75 3.54 7.63
C ARG A 84 -21.02 2.71 6.39
N PHE A 85 -19.99 2.52 5.56
CA PHE A 85 -20.13 1.84 4.25
C PHE A 85 -19.80 0.36 4.29
N GLY A 86 -19.14 -0.11 5.35
CA GLY A 86 -18.63 -1.47 5.48
C GLY A 86 -17.23 -1.63 4.89
N ARG A 87 -16.55 -2.72 5.27
CA ARG A 87 -15.16 -3.00 4.91
C ARG A 87 -15.00 -3.24 3.41
N ARG A 88 -15.83 -4.13 2.88
CA ARG A 88 -15.79 -4.57 1.49
C ARG A 88 -16.01 -3.42 0.49
N PHE A 89 -17.06 -2.64 0.71
CA PHE A 89 -17.36 -1.51 -0.19
C PHE A 89 -16.32 -0.40 -0.07
N SER A 90 -15.93 -0.04 1.14
CA SER A 90 -14.91 1.00 1.37
C SER A 90 -13.58 0.63 0.70
N THR A 91 -13.13 -0.62 0.85
CA THR A 91 -11.93 -1.09 0.17
C THR A 91 -12.04 -0.94 -1.34
N MET A 92 -13.11 -1.42 -1.96
CA MET A 92 -13.30 -1.34 -3.40
C MET A 92 -13.31 0.12 -3.90
N PHE A 93 -14.13 0.96 -3.30
CA PHE A 93 -14.37 2.31 -3.78
C PHE A 93 -13.15 3.22 -3.57
N PHE A 94 -12.57 3.19 -2.37
CA PHE A 94 -11.41 4.03 -2.07
C PHE A 94 -10.10 3.49 -2.65
N ASP A 95 -9.96 2.18 -2.86
CA ASP A 95 -8.84 1.60 -3.59
C ASP A 95 -8.85 2.07 -5.06
N PHE A 96 -10.03 2.13 -5.68
CA PHE A 96 -10.18 2.68 -7.02
C PHE A 96 -9.80 4.16 -7.09
N LEU A 97 -10.32 4.97 -6.16
CA LEU A 97 -10.01 6.41 -6.12
C LEU A 97 -8.55 6.69 -5.78
N SER A 98 -7.93 5.89 -4.89
CA SER A 98 -6.57 6.15 -4.42
C SER A 98 -5.47 5.57 -5.30
N TRP A 99 -5.78 4.57 -6.13
CA TRP A 99 -4.77 3.91 -6.97
C TRP A 99 -5.09 3.95 -8.46
N SER A 100 -6.28 3.51 -8.88
CA SER A 100 -6.61 3.46 -10.31
C SER A 100 -6.73 4.86 -10.90
N VAL A 101 -7.48 5.76 -10.27
CA VAL A 101 -7.65 7.14 -10.75
C VAL A 101 -6.31 7.90 -10.85
N PRO A 102 -5.43 7.90 -9.82
CA PRO A 102 -4.12 8.51 -9.94
C PRO A 102 -3.26 7.95 -11.07
N CYS A 103 -3.31 6.65 -11.33
CA CYS A 103 -2.55 6.07 -12.44
C CYS A 103 -2.94 6.69 -13.79
N LEU A 104 -4.23 6.94 -14.04
CA LEU A 104 -4.68 7.64 -15.25
C LEU A 104 -4.22 9.10 -15.30
N ILE A 105 -4.29 9.80 -14.16
CA ILE A 105 -3.84 11.19 -14.06
C ILE A 105 -2.35 11.27 -14.35
N TRP A 106 -1.53 10.37 -13.79
CA TRP A 106 -0.09 10.31 -14.05
C TRP A 106 0.24 9.93 -15.48
N ALA A 107 -0.49 8.99 -16.07
CA ALA A 107 -0.33 8.63 -17.49
C ALA A 107 -0.57 9.83 -18.44
N SER A 108 -1.50 10.71 -18.08
CA SER A 108 -1.84 11.93 -18.84
C SER A 108 -1.12 13.19 -18.38
N SER A 109 -0.20 13.10 -17.40
CA SER A 109 0.43 14.25 -16.77
C SER A 109 1.21 15.13 -17.76
N GLN A 110 1.17 16.45 -17.53
CA GLN A 110 1.86 17.47 -18.30
C GLN A 110 2.59 18.49 -17.42
N GLY A 111 2.48 18.38 -16.10
CA GLY A 111 3.11 19.29 -15.15
C GLY A 111 2.54 19.18 -13.74
N PHE A 112 2.94 20.10 -12.88
CA PHE A 112 2.71 20.10 -11.43
C PHE A 112 1.26 19.75 -11.00
N TRP A 113 0.26 20.38 -11.61
CA TRP A 113 -1.12 20.22 -11.17
C TRP A 113 -1.67 18.81 -11.34
N PHE A 114 -1.22 18.08 -12.37
CA PHE A 114 -1.59 16.68 -12.54
C PHE A 114 -1.07 15.84 -11.37
N PHE A 115 0.19 16.04 -10.98
CA PHE A 115 0.79 15.32 -9.86
C PHE A 115 0.16 15.73 -8.52
N ALA A 116 -0.16 17.02 -8.34
CA ALA A 116 -0.80 17.53 -7.13
C ALA A 116 -2.22 16.95 -6.93
N VAL A 117 -3.02 16.89 -8.00
CA VAL A 117 -4.38 16.30 -7.96
C VAL A 117 -4.28 14.78 -7.72
N ALA A 118 -3.37 14.10 -8.41
CA ALA A 118 -3.16 12.67 -8.18
C ALA A 118 -2.71 12.38 -6.74
N ALA A 119 -1.83 13.20 -6.19
CA ALA A 119 -1.36 13.08 -4.80
C ALA A 119 -2.51 13.22 -3.78
N PHE A 120 -3.45 14.14 -4.03
CA PHE A 120 -4.64 14.27 -3.20
C PHE A 120 -5.50 13.00 -3.22
N PHE A 121 -5.78 12.46 -4.40
CA PHE A 121 -6.51 11.20 -4.51
C PHE A 121 -5.76 10.02 -3.88
N ASN A 122 -4.44 9.92 -4.08
CA ASN A 122 -3.61 8.90 -3.44
C ASN A 122 -3.72 8.94 -1.90
N GLY A 123 -3.87 10.11 -1.29
CA GLY A 123 -4.04 10.22 0.16
C GLY A 123 -5.26 9.46 0.71
N MET A 124 -6.30 9.23 -0.12
CA MET A 124 -7.47 8.42 0.25
C MET A 124 -7.10 6.95 0.56
N MET A 125 -5.91 6.51 0.21
CA MET A 125 -5.40 5.18 0.57
C MET A 125 -5.47 4.88 2.07
N LYS A 126 -5.48 5.90 2.94
CA LYS A 126 -5.64 5.66 4.39
C LYS A 126 -7.00 5.08 4.76
N ILE A 127 -8.06 5.38 3.98
CA ILE A 127 -9.37 4.72 4.14
C ILE A 127 -9.28 3.27 3.67
N THR A 128 -8.64 3.04 2.52
CA THR A 128 -8.40 1.68 2.00
C THR A 128 -7.57 0.86 2.97
N THR A 129 -6.48 1.41 3.51
CA THR A 129 -5.63 0.71 4.49
C THR A 129 -6.47 0.18 5.64
N VAL A 130 -7.28 1.03 6.28
CA VAL A 130 -8.13 0.62 7.41
C VAL A 130 -9.15 -0.45 7.00
N SER A 131 -9.85 -0.25 5.88
CA SER A 131 -10.89 -1.20 5.44
C SER A 131 -10.31 -2.52 4.95
N TRP A 132 -9.17 -2.49 4.26
CA TRP A 132 -8.48 -3.66 3.75
C TRP A 132 -7.82 -4.48 4.87
N ASP A 133 -7.20 -3.81 5.86
CA ASP A 133 -6.68 -4.48 7.05
C ASP A 133 -7.80 -5.20 7.82
N CYS A 134 -8.96 -4.57 7.96
CA CYS A 134 -10.13 -5.23 8.54
C CYS A 134 -10.56 -6.46 7.73
N LEU A 135 -10.64 -6.36 6.40
CA LEU A 135 -10.93 -7.53 5.53
C LEU A 135 -9.89 -8.64 5.68
N LEU A 136 -8.62 -8.27 5.83
CA LEU A 136 -7.51 -9.20 5.94
C LEU A 136 -7.59 -10.04 7.22
N VAL A 137 -7.95 -9.43 8.36
CA VAL A 137 -7.74 -10.05 9.68
C VAL A 137 -8.98 -10.26 10.53
N GLU A 138 -10.10 -9.55 10.31
CA GLU A 138 -11.27 -9.64 11.22
C GLU A 138 -11.87 -11.05 11.31
N ASP A 139 -11.84 -11.81 10.21
CA ASP A 139 -12.34 -13.20 10.15
C ASP A 139 -11.19 -14.24 10.22
N ALA A 140 -9.96 -13.82 10.51
CA ALA A 140 -8.79 -14.70 10.58
C ALA A 140 -8.51 -15.18 12.01
N PRO A 141 -7.93 -16.40 12.19
CA PRO A 141 -7.45 -16.85 13.50
C PRO A 141 -6.35 -15.92 14.03
N ARG A 142 -6.49 -15.48 15.28
CA ARG A 142 -5.57 -14.51 15.91
C ARG A 142 -4.12 -14.95 15.89
N GLU A 143 -3.86 -16.24 16.11
CA GLU A 143 -2.54 -16.83 16.13
C GLU A 143 -1.83 -16.83 14.76
N LYS A 144 -2.57 -16.58 13.67
CA LYS A 144 -2.03 -16.54 12.30
C LYS A 144 -1.82 -15.13 11.75
N ILE A 145 -2.25 -14.09 12.45
CA ILE A 145 -2.20 -12.70 11.97
C ILE A 145 -0.79 -12.30 11.55
N THR A 146 0.23 -12.61 12.36
CA THR A 146 1.64 -12.29 12.04
C THR A 146 2.09 -12.97 10.74
N GLN A 147 1.72 -14.23 10.52
CA GLN A 147 2.08 -14.96 9.30
C GLN A 147 1.31 -14.45 8.08
N ILE A 148 0.06 -14.01 8.27
CA ILE A 148 -0.76 -13.38 7.22
C ILE A 148 -0.09 -12.09 6.72
N TYR A 149 0.28 -11.18 7.63
CA TYR A 149 1.04 -9.98 7.27
C TYR A 149 2.39 -10.29 6.64
N SER A 150 3.08 -11.35 7.12
CA SER A 150 4.31 -11.80 6.48
C SER A 150 4.09 -12.17 5.02
N TRP A 151 2.97 -12.83 4.69
CA TRP A 151 2.64 -13.17 3.31
C TRP A 151 2.29 -11.96 2.46
N VAL A 152 1.63 -10.94 3.02
CA VAL A 152 1.40 -9.67 2.33
C VAL A 152 2.74 -9.06 1.92
N ILE A 153 3.67 -8.91 2.86
CA ILE A 153 4.99 -8.32 2.59
C ILE A 153 5.80 -9.19 1.59
N ILE A 154 5.73 -10.52 1.70
CA ILE A 154 6.39 -11.42 0.74
C ILE A 154 5.79 -11.25 -0.66
N ALA A 155 4.47 -11.14 -0.79
CA ALA A 155 3.78 -10.95 -2.05
C ALA A 155 4.18 -9.64 -2.73
N GLU A 156 4.25 -8.54 -1.97
CA GLU A 156 4.75 -7.24 -2.44
C GLU A 156 6.22 -7.34 -2.90
N ASN A 157 7.09 -7.94 -2.08
CA ASN A 157 8.51 -8.07 -2.38
C ASN A 157 8.78 -8.98 -3.59
N LEU A 158 8.01 -10.06 -3.78
CA LEU A 158 8.12 -10.90 -4.98
C LEU A 158 7.87 -10.11 -6.26
N SER A 159 6.96 -9.16 -6.22
CA SER A 159 6.64 -8.29 -7.36
C SER A 159 7.79 -7.35 -7.74
N ALA A 160 8.69 -7.02 -6.81
CA ALA A 160 9.84 -6.15 -7.08
C ALA A 160 10.88 -6.76 -8.03
N PHE A 161 10.89 -8.09 -8.19
CA PHE A 161 11.75 -8.75 -9.18
C PHE A 161 11.38 -8.40 -10.62
N PHE A 162 10.17 -7.89 -10.86
CA PHE A 162 9.74 -7.40 -12.17
C PHE A 162 10.12 -5.93 -12.41
N ALA A 163 10.60 -5.20 -11.40
CA ALA A 163 10.96 -3.78 -11.53
C ALA A 163 11.96 -3.48 -12.69
N PRO A 164 12.97 -4.34 -13.00
CA PRO A 164 13.86 -4.10 -14.14
C PRO A 164 13.17 -4.08 -15.51
N ILE A 165 11.96 -4.61 -15.64
CA ILE A 165 11.17 -4.49 -16.89
C ILE A 165 10.95 -3.02 -17.24
N ALA A 166 10.76 -2.16 -16.25
CA ALA A 166 10.63 -0.73 -16.45
C ALA A 166 11.90 -0.13 -17.10
N SER A 167 13.09 -0.57 -16.68
CA SER A 167 14.36 -0.14 -17.27
C SER A 167 14.46 -0.49 -18.76
N ILE A 168 14.03 -1.70 -19.14
CA ILE A 168 14.03 -2.16 -20.52
C ILE A 168 13.11 -1.27 -21.38
N LEU A 169 11.93 -0.93 -20.85
CA LEU A 169 10.98 -0.05 -21.55
C LEU A 169 11.53 1.37 -21.66
N VAL A 170 12.13 1.92 -20.61
CA VAL A 170 12.74 3.25 -20.62
C VAL A 170 13.92 3.31 -21.59
N ALA A 171 14.76 2.27 -21.65
CA ALA A 171 15.86 2.18 -22.61
C ALA A 171 15.37 2.17 -24.06
N LYS A 172 14.24 1.50 -24.33
CA LYS A 172 13.70 1.35 -25.69
C LYS A 172 12.88 2.56 -26.16
N PHE A 173 12.07 3.16 -25.28
CA PHE A 173 11.07 4.16 -25.64
C PHE A 173 11.28 5.54 -25.02
N THR A 174 12.40 5.77 -24.35
CA THR A 174 12.66 6.94 -23.50
C THR A 174 11.77 7.01 -22.25
N LEU A 175 12.07 7.93 -21.31
CA LEU A 175 11.44 7.96 -19.98
C LEU A 175 9.93 8.23 -20.05
N ILE A 176 9.52 9.33 -20.68
CA ILE A 176 8.13 9.78 -20.62
C ILE A 176 7.15 8.78 -21.25
N PRO A 177 7.33 8.32 -22.50
CA PRO A 177 6.43 7.34 -23.10
C PRO A 177 6.40 6.01 -22.35
N ALA A 178 7.57 5.52 -21.89
CA ALA A 178 7.67 4.27 -21.16
C ALA A 178 6.88 4.32 -19.84
N ILE A 179 7.07 5.39 -19.06
CA ILE A 179 6.38 5.53 -17.76
C ILE A 179 4.88 5.75 -17.93
N ARG A 180 4.44 6.48 -18.97
CA ARG A 180 3.00 6.59 -19.28
C ARG A 180 2.37 5.23 -19.57
N VAL A 181 3.02 4.39 -20.37
CA VAL A 181 2.55 3.02 -20.65
C VAL A 181 2.50 2.20 -19.35
N LEU A 182 3.50 2.31 -18.48
CA LEU A 182 3.51 1.64 -17.17
C LEU A 182 2.37 2.11 -16.27
N TYR A 183 2.03 3.39 -16.25
CA TYR A 183 0.88 3.88 -15.48
C TYR A 183 -0.45 3.43 -16.07
N ILE A 184 -0.60 3.32 -17.40
CA ILE A 184 -1.79 2.72 -18.02
C ILE A 184 -1.88 1.23 -17.65
N ASN A 185 -0.79 0.50 -17.71
CA ASN A 185 -0.73 -0.89 -17.24
C ASN A 185 -1.11 -0.99 -15.75
N ALA A 186 -0.58 -0.10 -14.91
CA ALA A 186 -0.91 -0.04 -13.49
C ALA A 186 -2.41 0.22 -13.27
N PHE A 187 -3.02 1.13 -14.03
CA PHE A 187 -4.46 1.34 -13.99
C PHE A 187 -5.26 0.05 -14.27
N VAL A 188 -4.89 -0.67 -15.33
CA VAL A 188 -5.58 -1.92 -15.71
C VAL A 188 -5.40 -2.98 -14.63
N VAL A 189 -4.17 -3.21 -14.17
CA VAL A 189 -3.84 -4.24 -13.18
C VAL A 189 -4.47 -3.92 -11.82
N MET A 190 -4.43 -2.65 -11.38
CA MET A 190 -5.07 -2.21 -10.13
C MET A 190 -6.59 -2.34 -10.19
N THR A 191 -7.20 -1.91 -11.28
CA THR A 191 -8.65 -2.05 -11.46
C THR A 191 -9.06 -3.53 -11.46
N LEU A 192 -8.29 -4.39 -12.12
CA LEU A 192 -8.52 -5.83 -12.09
C LEU A 192 -8.36 -6.41 -10.68
N LYS A 193 -7.32 -6.01 -9.92
CA LYS A 193 -7.15 -6.36 -8.50
C LYS A 193 -8.40 -6.03 -7.70
N ILE A 194 -8.92 -4.81 -7.84
CA ILE A 194 -10.09 -4.33 -7.11
C ILE A 194 -11.32 -5.17 -7.45
N ILE A 195 -11.55 -5.45 -8.73
CA ILE A 195 -12.67 -6.30 -9.19
C ILE A 195 -12.56 -7.70 -8.62
N LEU A 196 -11.37 -8.32 -8.69
CA LEU A 196 -11.13 -9.66 -8.15
C LEU A 196 -11.31 -9.69 -6.63
N LEU A 197 -10.71 -8.74 -5.91
CA LEU A 197 -10.86 -8.64 -4.47
C LEU A 197 -12.34 -8.47 -4.07
N TYR A 198 -13.07 -7.58 -4.74
CA TYR A 198 -14.49 -7.40 -4.50
C TYR A 198 -15.31 -8.67 -4.79
N LYS A 199 -15.00 -9.38 -5.88
CA LYS A 199 -15.70 -10.61 -6.25
C LYS A 199 -15.48 -11.74 -5.24
N PHE A 200 -14.26 -11.89 -4.72
CA PHE A 200 -13.87 -13.00 -3.85
C PHE A 200 -13.91 -12.67 -2.35
N SER A 201 -14.22 -11.44 -1.97
CA SER A 201 -14.42 -11.04 -0.57
C SER A 201 -15.90 -10.91 -0.23
N THR A 202 -16.19 -10.97 1.06
CA THR A 202 -17.50 -10.71 1.64
C THR A 202 -17.37 -9.71 2.77
N GLU A 203 -18.49 -9.06 3.17
CA GLU A 203 -18.45 -8.19 4.33
C GLU A 203 -18.18 -9.01 5.59
N THR A 204 -17.29 -8.51 6.45
CA THR A 204 -16.90 -9.20 7.68
C THR A 204 -18.05 -9.25 8.69
N ALA A 205 -18.00 -10.19 9.65
CA ALA A 205 -18.99 -10.26 10.73
C ALA A 205 -18.99 -8.96 11.56
N ILE A 206 -17.80 -8.46 11.91
CA ILE A 206 -17.64 -7.21 12.66
C ILE A 206 -18.13 -6.02 11.81
N GLY A 207 -17.82 -6.00 10.52
CA GLY A 207 -18.28 -4.97 9.59
C GLY A 207 -19.80 -4.84 9.52
N ARG A 208 -20.52 -5.97 9.48
CA ARG A 208 -21.98 -5.96 9.52
C ARG A 208 -22.52 -5.35 10.82
N VAL A 209 -21.98 -5.77 11.97
CA VAL A 209 -22.40 -5.26 13.29
C VAL A 209 -22.13 -3.76 13.39
N ARG A 210 -20.94 -3.29 12.96
CA ARG A 210 -20.59 -1.87 13.00
C ARG A 210 -21.48 -1.03 12.10
N ARG A 211 -21.77 -1.50 10.88
CA ARG A 211 -22.64 -0.80 9.95
C ARG A 211 -24.07 -0.67 10.48
N GLU A 212 -24.62 -1.71 11.09
CA GLU A 212 -25.95 -1.64 11.74
C GLU A 212 -25.94 -0.69 12.94
N ALA A 213 -24.87 -0.67 13.73
CA ALA A 213 -24.77 0.21 14.91
C ALA A 213 -24.76 1.71 14.54
N VAL A 214 -24.29 2.07 13.34
CA VAL A 214 -24.29 3.48 12.89
C VAL A 214 -25.43 3.82 11.92
N LYS A 215 -26.31 2.86 11.65
CA LYS A 215 -27.44 3.04 10.73
C LYS A 215 -28.39 4.12 11.27
N GLY A 216 -28.72 5.07 10.41
CA GLY A 216 -29.56 6.23 10.79
C GLY A 216 -28.81 7.37 11.49
N MET A 217 -27.54 7.18 11.89
CA MET A 217 -26.74 8.26 12.45
C MET A 217 -26.34 9.28 11.38
N THR A 218 -26.35 10.55 11.74
CA THR A 218 -25.78 11.62 10.92
C THR A 218 -24.25 11.63 11.02
N TRP A 219 -23.57 12.22 10.05
CA TRP A 219 -22.11 12.38 10.09
C TRP A 219 -21.63 13.13 11.34
N SER A 220 -22.39 14.15 11.77
CA SER A 220 -22.08 14.91 12.99
C SER A 220 -22.16 14.02 14.25
N GLN A 221 -23.17 13.16 14.36
CA GLN A 221 -23.30 12.22 15.49
C GLN A 221 -22.15 11.21 15.51
N MET A 222 -21.75 10.69 14.35
CA MET A 222 -20.62 9.78 14.25
C MET A 222 -19.31 10.48 14.66
N LEU A 223 -19.06 11.72 14.17
CA LEU A 223 -17.89 12.51 14.56
C LEU A 223 -17.89 12.84 16.05
N SER A 224 -19.02 13.17 16.65
CA SER A 224 -19.10 13.48 18.08
C SER A 224 -18.77 12.27 18.96
N GLY A 225 -19.10 11.05 18.51
CA GLY A 225 -18.70 9.81 19.19
C GLY A 225 -17.19 9.63 19.28
N TYR A 226 -16.44 10.15 18.32
CA TYR A 226 -14.96 10.08 18.34
C TYR A 226 -14.30 11.06 19.32
N LYS A 227 -14.99 12.14 19.74
CA LYS A 227 -14.43 13.11 20.72
C LYS A 227 -13.96 12.44 21.99
N GLY A 228 -14.77 11.54 22.54
CA GLY A 228 -14.41 10.80 23.76
C GLY A 228 -13.20 9.87 23.57
N THR A 229 -13.06 9.28 22.39
CA THR A 229 -11.88 8.45 22.05
C THR A 229 -10.63 9.30 21.91
N VAL A 230 -10.70 10.40 21.17
CA VAL A 230 -9.60 11.35 21.00
C VAL A 230 -9.17 11.91 22.36
N SER A 231 -10.10 12.32 23.20
CA SER A 231 -9.79 12.82 24.56
C SER A 231 -9.05 11.78 25.41
N ARG A 232 -9.45 10.50 25.36
CA ARG A 232 -8.74 9.42 26.08
C ARG A 232 -7.34 9.18 25.53
N VAL A 233 -7.17 9.22 24.20
CA VAL A 233 -5.86 9.10 23.55
C VAL A 233 -4.95 10.24 23.98
N MET A 234 -5.45 11.48 23.94
CA MET A 234 -4.68 12.67 24.33
C MET A 234 -4.36 12.73 25.84
N ALA A 235 -5.17 12.09 26.67
CA ALA A 235 -4.91 11.97 28.11
C ALA A 235 -3.80 10.97 28.45
N SER A 236 -3.42 10.08 27.53
CA SER A 236 -2.36 9.09 27.73
C SER A 236 -1.04 9.60 27.16
N SER A 237 -0.11 10.04 28.02
CA SER A 237 1.21 10.54 27.58
C SER A 237 2.01 9.51 26.78
N GLY A 238 1.95 8.23 27.16
CA GLY A 238 2.60 7.14 26.40
C GLY A 238 2.03 6.97 25.00
N THR A 239 0.71 7.07 24.85
CA THR A 239 0.04 6.98 23.54
C THR A 239 0.38 8.19 22.66
N VAL A 240 0.37 9.40 23.23
CA VAL A 240 0.77 10.63 22.51
C VAL A 240 2.23 10.53 22.05
N PHE A 241 3.13 10.07 22.93
CA PHE A 241 4.54 9.90 22.56
C PHE A 241 4.73 8.87 21.44
N ALA A 242 4.02 7.73 21.49
CA ALA A 242 4.05 6.74 20.42
C ALA A 242 3.53 7.30 19.08
N ILE A 243 2.46 8.10 19.12
CA ILE A 243 1.94 8.78 17.93
C ILE A 243 2.97 9.75 17.36
N LEU A 244 3.61 10.57 18.20
CA LEU A 244 4.65 11.51 17.75
C LEU A 244 5.82 10.79 17.08
N ILE A 245 6.32 9.71 17.67
CA ILE A 245 7.37 8.89 17.06
C ILE A 245 6.89 8.35 15.71
N SER A 246 5.69 7.80 15.62
CA SER A 246 5.15 7.26 14.38
C SER A 246 5.04 8.33 13.28
N VAL A 247 4.60 9.54 13.62
CA VAL A 247 4.53 10.67 12.69
C VAL A 247 5.93 11.07 12.21
N LEU A 248 6.93 11.13 13.10
CA LEU A 248 8.31 11.43 12.71
C LEU A 248 8.88 10.35 11.78
N VAL A 249 8.65 9.07 12.06
CA VAL A 249 9.08 7.95 11.21
C VAL A 249 8.42 8.04 9.83
N GLU A 250 7.12 8.35 9.76
CA GLU A 250 6.40 8.54 8.48
C GLU A 250 6.96 9.71 7.68
N ILE A 251 7.27 10.86 8.32
CA ILE A 251 7.88 12.02 7.66
C ILE A 251 9.24 11.66 7.08
N VAL A 252 10.12 11.03 7.87
CA VAL A 252 11.46 10.60 7.41
C VAL A 252 11.34 9.58 6.28
N GLY A 253 10.43 8.61 6.42
CA GLY A 253 10.13 7.62 5.39
C GLY A 253 9.67 8.27 4.08
N MET A 254 8.77 9.25 4.17
CA MET A 254 8.25 9.97 2.99
C MET A 254 9.36 10.77 2.28
N ILE A 255 10.19 11.48 3.03
CA ILE A 255 11.34 12.20 2.46
C ILE A 255 12.26 11.23 1.73
N GLY A 256 12.59 10.11 2.38
CA GLY A 256 13.39 9.05 1.78
C GLY A 256 12.77 8.52 0.49
N MET A 257 11.50 8.14 0.53
CA MET A 257 10.79 7.61 -0.65
C MET A 257 10.66 8.60 -1.80
N THR A 258 10.54 9.89 -1.50
CA THR A 258 10.36 10.95 -2.50
C THR A 258 11.68 11.31 -3.20
N PHE A 259 12.78 11.42 -2.45
CA PHE A 259 14.02 12.02 -2.95
C PHE A 259 15.12 11.02 -3.25
N TRP A 260 15.04 9.74 -2.86
CA TRP A 260 16.13 8.78 -3.08
C TRP A 260 16.50 8.63 -4.57
N GLN A 261 15.51 8.66 -5.48
CA GLN A 261 15.75 8.54 -6.91
C GLN A 261 16.51 9.78 -7.44
N ILE A 262 16.12 10.97 -6.96
CA ILE A 262 16.77 12.23 -7.33
C ILE A 262 18.21 12.25 -6.82
N ILE A 263 18.42 11.82 -5.57
CA ILE A 263 19.76 11.71 -4.97
C ILE A 263 20.61 10.71 -5.76
N ALA A 264 20.08 9.52 -6.01
CA ALA A 264 20.78 8.47 -6.74
C ALA A 264 21.17 8.93 -8.16
N SER A 265 20.21 9.48 -8.92
CA SER A 265 20.43 9.88 -10.31
C SER A 265 21.21 11.20 -10.42
N ARG A 266 20.77 12.27 -9.75
CA ARG A 266 21.29 13.62 -9.96
C ARG A 266 22.50 13.99 -9.09
N ARG A 267 22.62 13.41 -7.88
CA ARG A 267 23.72 13.73 -6.95
C ARG A 267 24.84 12.70 -6.99
N ILE A 268 24.50 11.41 -7.06
CA ILE A 268 25.48 10.31 -7.10
C ILE A 268 25.87 9.97 -8.53
N GLY A 269 25.02 10.29 -9.53
CA GLY A 269 25.29 10.02 -10.94
C GLY A 269 24.96 8.58 -11.37
N ILE A 270 24.09 7.88 -10.62
CA ILE A 270 23.65 6.55 -11.02
C ILE A 270 22.69 6.68 -12.23
N PRO A 271 22.94 5.95 -13.33
CA PRO A 271 22.06 5.98 -14.49
C PRO A 271 20.60 5.64 -14.12
N ASP A 272 19.63 6.38 -14.66
CA ASP A 272 18.20 6.17 -14.38
C ASP A 272 17.76 4.72 -14.64
N LEU A 273 18.38 4.05 -15.62
CA LEU A 273 18.15 2.65 -15.95
C LEU A 273 18.48 1.67 -14.79
N MET A 274 19.32 2.09 -13.84
CA MET A 274 19.69 1.26 -12.68
C MET A 274 18.75 1.45 -11.49
N LEU A 275 17.90 2.47 -11.47
CA LEU A 275 17.01 2.76 -10.33
C LEU A 275 16.15 1.58 -9.91
N PRO A 276 15.55 0.78 -10.81
CA PRO A 276 14.71 -0.38 -10.42
C PRO A 276 15.49 -1.55 -9.81
N ILE A 277 16.83 -1.57 -9.91
CA ILE A 277 17.65 -2.62 -9.29
C ILE A 277 17.62 -2.50 -7.76
N PHE A 278 17.53 -1.28 -7.22
CA PHE A 278 17.54 -1.05 -5.77
C PHE A 278 16.34 -1.72 -5.06
N PRO A 279 15.07 -1.48 -5.47
CA PRO A 279 13.94 -2.20 -4.87
C PRO A 279 14.02 -3.71 -5.08
N MET A 280 14.53 -4.20 -6.22
CA MET A 280 14.72 -5.62 -6.47
C MET A 280 15.70 -6.25 -5.46
N VAL A 281 16.88 -5.66 -5.26
CA VAL A 281 17.87 -6.17 -4.29
C VAL A 281 17.35 -6.09 -2.86
N LYS A 282 16.75 -4.94 -2.47
CA LYS A 282 16.11 -4.78 -1.16
C LYS A 282 15.08 -5.88 -0.90
N SER A 283 14.24 -6.16 -1.88
CA SER A 283 13.18 -7.18 -1.77
C SER A 283 13.74 -8.59 -1.69
N GLY A 284 14.81 -8.90 -2.43
CA GLY A 284 15.50 -10.19 -2.32
C GLY A 284 16.06 -10.43 -0.92
N LEU A 285 16.72 -9.42 -0.34
CA LEU A 285 17.23 -9.48 1.03
C LEU A 285 16.08 -9.59 2.05
N SER A 286 14.99 -8.86 1.87
CA SER A 286 13.81 -8.93 2.73
C SER A 286 13.19 -10.33 2.73
N ILE A 287 12.98 -10.93 1.56
CA ILE A 287 12.44 -12.29 1.45
C ILE A 287 13.36 -13.30 2.14
N LEU A 288 14.68 -13.20 1.92
CA LEU A 288 15.66 -14.06 2.60
C LEU A 288 15.52 -13.97 4.12
N LEU A 289 15.40 -12.75 4.67
CA LEU A 289 15.21 -12.53 6.11
C LEU A 289 13.88 -13.11 6.62
N PHE A 290 12.78 -13.01 5.86
CA PHE A 290 11.50 -13.60 6.24
C PHE A 290 11.59 -15.11 6.41
N PHE A 291 12.26 -15.80 5.49
CA PHE A 291 12.37 -17.27 5.54
C PHE A 291 13.43 -17.77 6.51
N THR A 292 14.50 -17.01 6.77
CA THR A 292 15.61 -17.46 7.63
C THR A 292 15.53 -17.01 9.08
N VAL A 293 15.10 -15.78 9.33
CA VAL A 293 15.11 -15.15 10.65
C VAL A 293 13.70 -15.07 11.24
N LEU A 294 12.77 -14.37 10.56
CA LEU A 294 11.43 -14.13 11.09
C LEU A 294 10.62 -15.42 11.31
N SER A 295 10.83 -16.43 10.48
CA SER A 295 10.19 -17.74 10.67
C SER A 295 10.60 -18.47 11.96
N ARG A 296 11.69 -18.06 12.60
CA ARG A 296 12.21 -18.64 13.85
C ARG A 296 11.82 -17.83 15.10
N ILE A 297 11.31 -16.62 14.93
CA ILE A 297 10.86 -15.79 16.05
C ILE A 297 9.54 -16.36 16.57
N LYS A 298 9.54 -16.81 17.81
CA LYS A 298 8.32 -17.23 18.48
C LYS A 298 7.47 -15.98 18.79
N PRO A 299 6.12 -16.07 18.65
CA PRO A 299 5.26 -14.99 19.11
C PRO A 299 5.55 -14.73 20.60
N VAL A 300 5.70 -13.46 20.95
CA VAL A 300 5.80 -13.08 22.37
C VAL A 300 4.43 -13.39 22.98
N SER A 301 4.42 -14.32 23.95
CA SER A 301 3.24 -14.74 24.71
C SER A 301 2.70 -13.62 25.59
#